data_23aafb91ac54e07f21d46d06c1d27d75
#
_entry.id   23aafb91ac54e07f21d46d06c1d27d75
#
_cell.length_a   1.000
_cell.length_b   1.000
_cell.length_c   1.000
_cell.angle_alpha   90.00
_cell.angle_beta   90.00
_cell.angle_gamma   90.00
#
_symmetry.space_group_name_H-M   'P 1'
#
loop_
_entity.id
_entity.type
_entity.pdbx_description
1 polymer ?
#
loop_
_entity_poly.entity_id
_entity_poly.type
_entity_poly.pdbx_seq_one_letter_code
_entity_poly.pdbx_strand_id
1 'polypeptide(L)'
;MRFERFSNPFHPGEILLEEFLRPLELTQRGFARKLGWTPRKLNEIIKGKRNITAATAIDLGLALNTTPEFWLSLQQAWDLNQAYRLRKVS
;
A
#
# COMPACT_ATOMS: atom_id res chain seq x y z
N MET A 1 -15.87 19.33 -1.74
CA MET A 1 -14.98 18.23 -1.33
C MET A 1 -14.89 18.14 0.17
N ARG A 2 -14.91 16.96 0.66
CA ARG A 2 -14.90 16.74 2.10
C ARG A 2 -13.50 16.38 2.55
N PHE A 3 -13.03 17.09 3.57
CA PHE A 3 -11.70 16.82 4.11
C PHE A 3 -11.61 15.46 4.80
N GLU A 4 -12.73 14.93 5.23
CA GLU A 4 -12.72 13.64 5.91
C GLU A 4 -12.11 12.54 5.05
N ARG A 5 -12.24 12.64 3.74
CA ARG A 5 -11.67 11.62 2.86
C ARG A 5 -10.14 11.56 2.93
N PHE A 6 -9.51 12.63 3.45
CA PHE A 6 -8.06 12.66 3.59
C PHE A 6 -7.61 12.56 5.05
N SER A 7 -8.56 12.61 5.99
CA SER A 7 -8.17 12.72 7.39
C SER A 7 -7.65 11.41 7.97
N ASN A 8 -7.97 10.28 7.36
CA ASN A 8 -7.54 9.00 7.93
C ASN A 8 -7.39 7.91 6.87
N PRO A 9 -6.58 8.14 5.85
CA PRO A 9 -6.32 7.08 4.88
C PRO A 9 -5.41 6.04 5.49
N PHE A 10 -5.55 4.82 4.99
CA PHE A 10 -4.64 3.75 5.38
C PHE A 10 -3.47 3.72 4.43
N HIS A 11 -2.30 3.39 4.94
CA HIS A 11 -1.15 3.14 4.08
C HIS A 11 -1.47 1.93 3.19
N PRO A 12 -1.03 1.95 1.92
CA PRO A 12 -1.30 0.82 1.02
C PRO A 12 -0.87 -0.52 1.59
N GLY A 13 0.20 -0.54 2.40
CA GLY A 13 0.66 -1.77 3.03
C GLY A 13 -0.36 -2.37 3.97
N GLU A 14 -1.11 -1.53 4.68
CA GLU A 14 -2.16 -2.01 5.57
C GLU A 14 -3.31 -2.61 4.77
N ILE A 15 -3.68 -1.97 3.66
CA ILE A 15 -4.71 -2.51 2.78
C ILE A 15 -4.26 -3.86 2.21
N LEU A 16 -2.99 -3.95 1.79
CA LEU A 16 -2.44 -5.21 1.30
C LEU A 16 -2.59 -6.32 2.32
N LEU A 17 -2.23 -6.05 3.57
CA LEU A 17 -2.30 -7.05 4.62
C LEU A 17 -3.74 -7.42 4.95
N GLU A 18 -4.58 -6.42 5.25
CA GLU A 18 -5.91 -6.67 5.81
C GLU A 18 -6.93 -7.11 4.77
N GLU A 19 -6.83 -6.59 3.54
CA GLU A 19 -7.84 -6.85 2.52
C GLU A 19 -7.45 -7.94 1.54
N PHE A 20 -6.17 -8.33 1.51
CA PHE A 20 -5.71 -9.32 0.54
C PHE A 20 -5.00 -10.49 1.20
N LEU A 21 -3.92 -10.24 1.95
CA LEU A 21 -3.14 -11.37 2.47
C LEU A 21 -3.93 -12.18 3.50
N ARG A 22 -4.58 -11.50 4.46
CA ARG A 22 -5.34 -12.21 5.49
C ARG A 22 -6.55 -12.94 4.91
N PRO A 23 -7.42 -12.29 4.14
CA PRO A 23 -8.58 -12.99 3.57
C PRO A 23 -8.19 -14.15 2.65
N LEU A 24 -7.09 -14.02 1.92
CA LEU A 24 -6.62 -15.09 1.03
C LEU A 24 -5.74 -16.10 1.73
N GLU A 25 -5.50 -15.91 3.03
CA GLU A 25 -4.67 -16.80 3.84
C GLU A 25 -3.27 -16.97 3.27
N LEU A 26 -2.70 -15.86 2.79
CA LEU A 26 -1.35 -15.84 2.24
C LEU A 26 -0.39 -15.36 3.32
N THR A 27 0.72 -16.09 3.48
CA THR A 27 1.77 -15.64 4.38
C THR A 27 2.63 -14.59 3.68
N GLN A 28 3.26 -13.72 4.46
CA GLN A 28 4.15 -12.73 3.88
C GLN A 28 5.29 -13.39 3.13
N ARG A 29 5.91 -14.42 3.73
CA ARG A 29 7.01 -15.11 3.09
C ARG A 29 6.60 -15.74 1.76
N GLY A 30 5.47 -16.42 1.74
CA GLY A 30 4.97 -17.07 0.53
C GLY A 30 4.64 -16.06 -0.55
N PHE A 31 4.01 -14.96 -0.17
CA PHE A 31 3.64 -13.93 -1.12
C PHE A 31 4.87 -13.21 -1.67
N ALA A 32 5.85 -12.90 -0.83
CA ALA A 32 7.09 -12.30 -1.29
C ALA A 32 7.78 -13.21 -2.32
N ARG A 33 7.81 -14.51 -2.04
CA ARG A 33 8.37 -15.47 -2.99
C ARG A 33 7.64 -15.44 -4.32
N LYS A 34 6.32 -15.39 -4.28
CA LYS A 34 5.51 -15.34 -5.50
C LYS A 34 5.81 -14.10 -6.32
N LEU A 35 6.05 -12.98 -5.63
CA LEU A 35 6.35 -11.72 -6.30
C LEU A 35 7.80 -11.61 -6.77
N GLY A 36 8.67 -12.49 -6.30
CA GLY A 36 10.10 -12.36 -6.55
C GLY A 36 10.74 -11.27 -5.72
N TRP A 37 10.12 -10.90 -4.60
CA TRP A 37 10.63 -9.88 -3.69
C TRP A 37 11.33 -10.52 -2.51
N THR A 38 12.22 -9.76 -1.86
CA THR A 38 12.75 -10.18 -0.58
C THR A 38 11.65 -10.06 0.47
N PRO A 39 11.67 -10.92 1.50
CA PRO A 39 10.70 -10.77 2.60
C PRO A 39 10.79 -9.40 3.26
N ARG A 40 11.99 -8.82 3.32
CA ARG A 40 12.19 -7.50 3.90
C ARG A 40 11.43 -6.42 3.13
N LYS A 41 11.49 -6.47 1.81
CA LYS A 41 10.79 -5.46 1.00
C LYS A 41 9.29 -5.51 1.28
N LEU A 42 8.70 -6.70 1.29
CA LEU A 42 7.28 -6.84 1.54
C LEU A 42 6.93 -6.37 2.95
N ASN A 43 7.73 -6.77 3.94
CA ASN A 43 7.48 -6.40 5.33
C ASN A 43 7.54 -4.87 5.51
N GLU A 44 8.48 -4.21 4.85
CA GLU A 44 8.59 -2.76 4.93
C GLU A 44 7.37 -2.06 4.33
N ILE A 45 6.83 -2.59 3.24
CA ILE A 45 5.61 -2.05 2.65
C ILE A 45 4.44 -2.23 3.60
N ILE A 46 4.29 -3.41 4.17
CA ILE A 46 3.19 -3.71 5.09
C ILE A 46 3.24 -2.81 6.32
N LYS A 47 4.43 -2.51 6.80
CA LYS A 47 4.60 -1.65 7.97
C LYS A 47 4.58 -0.16 7.66
N GLY A 48 4.35 0.20 6.40
CA GLY A 48 4.28 1.60 6.02
C GLY A 48 5.62 2.30 5.92
N LYS A 49 6.71 1.54 5.92
CA LYS A 49 8.06 2.11 5.87
C LYS A 49 8.58 2.27 4.46
N ARG A 50 7.89 1.74 3.48
CA ARG A 50 8.27 1.81 2.09
C ARG A 50 7.03 2.10 1.26
N ASN A 51 7.16 3.01 0.34
CA ASN A 51 6.04 3.44 -0.51
C ASN A 51 5.84 2.51 -1.70
N ILE A 52 4.65 2.57 -2.27
CA ILE A 52 4.32 1.85 -3.49
C ILE A 52 4.82 2.68 -4.67
N THR A 53 5.73 2.10 -5.44
CA THR A 53 6.19 2.70 -6.70
C THR A 53 5.40 2.11 -7.86
N ALA A 54 5.59 2.68 -9.06
CA ALA A 54 4.91 2.16 -10.24
C ALA A 54 5.25 0.68 -10.47
N ALA A 55 6.53 0.33 -10.33
CA ALA A 55 6.94 -1.07 -10.50
C ALA A 55 6.28 -1.99 -9.48
N THR A 56 6.24 -1.56 -8.22
CA THR A 56 5.60 -2.33 -7.16
C THR A 56 4.11 -2.49 -7.42
N ALA A 57 3.46 -1.43 -7.89
CA ALA A 57 2.04 -1.46 -8.20
C ALA A 57 1.73 -2.46 -9.32
N ILE A 58 2.59 -2.53 -10.32
CA ILE A 58 2.44 -3.49 -11.41
C ILE A 58 2.56 -4.91 -10.87
N ASP A 59 3.58 -5.16 -10.04
CA ASP A 59 3.77 -6.49 -9.47
C ASP A 59 2.55 -6.91 -8.64
N LEU A 60 2.04 -6.03 -7.81
CA LEU A 60 0.88 -6.33 -6.97
C LEU A 60 -0.36 -6.56 -7.83
N GLY A 61 -0.54 -5.75 -8.87
CA GLY A 61 -1.68 -5.90 -9.75
C GLY A 61 -1.70 -7.26 -10.43
N LEU A 62 -0.54 -7.69 -10.92
CA LEU A 62 -0.43 -8.99 -11.57
C LEU A 62 -0.67 -10.14 -10.60
N ALA A 63 -0.13 -10.02 -9.38
CA ALA A 63 -0.24 -11.11 -8.41
C ALA A 63 -1.64 -11.23 -7.80
N LEU A 64 -2.36 -10.11 -7.67
CA LEU A 64 -3.62 -10.09 -6.95
C LEU A 64 -4.82 -9.80 -7.86
N ASN A 65 -4.59 -9.72 -9.16
CA ASN A 65 -5.64 -9.44 -10.14
C ASN A 65 -6.33 -8.10 -9.85
N THR A 66 -5.51 -7.10 -9.55
CA THR A 66 -5.95 -5.72 -9.39
C THR A 66 -5.24 -4.87 -10.44
N THR A 67 -5.52 -3.57 -10.44
CA THR A 67 -4.81 -2.67 -11.36
C THR A 67 -3.68 -1.97 -10.65
N PRO A 68 -2.62 -1.58 -11.37
CA PRO A 68 -1.58 -0.75 -10.75
C PRO A 68 -2.14 0.56 -10.23
N GLU A 69 -3.12 1.13 -10.94
CA GLU A 69 -3.74 2.39 -10.55
C GLU A 69 -4.40 2.29 -9.17
N PHE A 70 -4.98 1.14 -8.86
CA PHE A 70 -5.57 0.93 -7.54
C PHE A 70 -4.54 1.19 -6.44
N TRP A 71 -3.36 0.58 -6.57
CA TRP A 71 -2.31 0.70 -5.56
C TRP A 71 -1.71 2.09 -5.51
N LEU A 72 -1.53 2.71 -6.69
CA LEU A 72 -0.99 4.06 -6.75
C LEU A 72 -1.98 5.09 -6.20
N SER A 73 -3.28 4.86 -6.37
CA SER A 73 -4.29 5.74 -5.79
C SER A 73 -4.25 5.71 -4.27
N LEU A 74 -4.05 4.53 -3.68
CA LEU A 74 -3.91 4.41 -2.24
C LEU A 74 -2.67 5.14 -1.74
N GLN A 75 -1.56 5.01 -2.46
CA GLN A 75 -0.34 5.71 -2.10
C GLN A 75 -0.52 7.22 -2.21
N GLN A 76 -1.18 7.68 -3.26
CA GLN A 76 -1.41 9.10 -3.45
C GLN A 76 -2.26 9.69 -2.33
N ALA A 77 -3.31 8.98 -1.94
CA ALA A 77 -4.16 9.43 -0.84
C ALA A 77 -3.37 9.54 0.45
N TRP A 78 -2.51 8.57 0.72
CA TRP A 78 -1.65 8.59 1.88
C TRP A 78 -0.70 9.78 1.84
N ASP A 79 -0.04 9.98 0.71
CA ASP A 79 0.93 11.07 0.55
C ASP A 79 0.26 12.42 0.72
N LEU A 80 -0.92 12.61 0.15
CA LEU A 80 -1.66 13.87 0.29
C LEU A 80 -2.03 14.13 1.74
N ASN A 81 -2.46 13.08 2.45
CA ASN A 81 -2.80 13.23 3.86
C ASN A 81 -1.60 13.68 4.67
N GLN A 82 -0.43 13.08 4.42
CA GLN A 82 0.78 13.49 5.13
C GLN A 82 1.14 14.93 4.81
N ALA A 83 1.03 15.32 3.54
CA ALA A 83 1.36 16.68 3.13
C ALA A 83 0.41 17.70 3.77
N TYR A 84 -0.88 17.38 3.84
CA TYR A 84 -1.85 18.25 4.50
C TYR A 84 -1.57 18.38 5.98
N ARG A 85 -1.21 17.28 6.64
CA ARG A 85 -0.88 17.34 8.07
C ARG A 85 0.28 18.27 8.35
N LEU A 86 1.30 18.23 7.50
CA LEU A 86 2.45 19.11 7.68
C LEU A 86 2.09 20.57 7.52
N ARG A 87 1.18 20.88 6.61
CA ARG A 87 0.77 22.26 6.37
C ARG A 87 -0.21 22.78 7.40
N LYS A 88 -0.90 21.88 8.06
CA LYS A 88 -1.94 22.26 9.00
C LYS A 88 -1.39 22.97 10.24
N VAL A 89 -0.13 22.73 10.56
CA VAL A 89 0.48 23.32 11.74
C VAL A 89 0.98 24.73 11.51
N SER A 90 0.97 25.22 10.30
CA SER A 90 1.43 26.58 10.00
C SER A 90 0.33 27.66 10.15
#